data_404d3bd1dfa38e2b869bcc905d511f81
#
_entry.id   404d3bd1dfa38e2b869bcc905d511f81
#
_cell.length_a   1.000
_cell.length_b   1.000
_cell.length_c   1.000
_cell.angle_alpha   90.00
_cell.angle_beta   90.00
_cell.angle_gamma   90.00
#
_symmetry.space_group_name_H-M   'P 1'
#
loop_
_entity.id
_entity.type
_entity.pdbx_description
1 polymer ?
#
loop_
_entity_poly.entity_id
_entity_poly.type
_entity_poly.pdbx_seq_one_letter_code
_entity_poly.pdbx_strand_id
1 'polypeptide(L)'
;MNTYIFDFDGTLVNSLPSITYFANKALNKYGLPSIPMERYKTLVGNGAIKLTQRMLKEVGADDSMFDKVYHEYYNTYDENFSYLTEPYEGIVDMLKELKTRGCKTAIVSNKPHVTTVKICEELFGDLIDVCRGQIENCPIKPDPTAVLEIIEQLGSKKDECVYCGDTITDMKTGKNAGLFTIGVLWGFRDLEEIKSGKPQMIVSNPSEILEI
;
A
#
# COMPACT_ATOMS: atom_id res chain seq x y z
N MET A 1 -1.96 19.86 10.39
CA MET A 1 -1.27 18.57 10.64
C MET A 1 0.21 18.70 10.25
N ASN A 2 1.12 17.99 10.95
CA ASN A 2 2.58 18.13 10.71
C ASN A 2 3.23 16.82 10.23
N THR A 3 2.49 15.70 10.28
CA THR A 3 3.00 14.36 9.90
C THR A 3 1.95 13.61 9.10
N TYR A 4 2.32 13.17 7.92
CA TYR A 4 1.46 12.45 7.00
C TYR A 4 1.99 11.04 6.78
N ILE A 5 1.19 10.04 7.13
CA ILE A 5 1.53 8.63 6.99
C ILE A 5 0.62 8.04 5.92
N PHE A 6 1.21 7.45 4.91
CA PHE A 6 0.50 6.94 3.74
C PHE A 6 0.58 5.42 3.65
N ASP A 7 -0.49 4.78 3.17
CA ASP A 7 -0.32 3.49 2.51
C ASP A 7 0.45 3.68 1.21
N PHE A 8 0.90 2.59 0.61
CA PHE A 8 1.73 2.59 -0.57
C PHE A 8 0.97 2.20 -1.84
N ASP A 9 0.65 0.89 -1.96
CA ASP A 9 -0.03 0.33 -3.13
C ASP A 9 -1.50 0.78 -3.18
N GLY A 10 -1.90 1.52 -4.20
CA GLY A 10 -3.25 2.09 -4.32
C GLY A 10 -3.42 3.49 -3.71
N THR A 11 -2.43 3.97 -2.96
CA THR A 11 -2.46 5.30 -2.34
C THR A 11 -1.42 6.23 -2.94
N LEU A 12 -0.14 5.93 -2.83
CA LEU A 12 0.93 6.71 -3.46
C LEU A 12 1.28 6.22 -4.87
N VAL A 13 1.21 4.91 -5.10
CA VAL A 13 1.58 4.29 -6.37
C VAL A 13 0.48 3.42 -6.95
N ASN A 14 0.32 3.51 -8.28
CA ASN A 14 -0.46 2.55 -9.05
C ASN A 14 0.43 1.33 -9.37
N SER A 15 0.45 0.37 -8.47
CA SER A 15 1.18 -0.90 -8.63
C SER A 15 0.33 -2.04 -9.17
N LEU A 16 -0.96 -1.82 -9.41
CA LEU A 16 -1.88 -2.87 -9.85
C LEU A 16 -1.45 -3.52 -11.18
N PRO A 17 -0.98 -2.77 -12.20
CA PRO A 17 -0.48 -3.36 -13.44
C PRO A 17 0.72 -4.29 -13.20
N SER A 18 1.68 -3.85 -12.37
CA SER A 18 2.86 -4.62 -11.99
C SER A 18 2.50 -5.91 -11.26
N ILE A 19 1.69 -5.80 -10.19
CA ILE A 19 1.21 -6.94 -9.42
C ILE A 19 0.51 -7.95 -10.34
N THR A 20 -0.40 -7.49 -11.21
CA THR A 20 -1.13 -8.34 -12.15
C THR A 20 -0.19 -9.06 -13.10
N TYR A 21 0.78 -8.34 -13.66
CA TYR A 21 1.73 -8.92 -14.61
C TYR A 21 2.54 -10.06 -13.99
N PHE A 22 3.21 -9.82 -12.86
CA PHE A 22 4.05 -10.84 -12.22
C PHE A 22 3.24 -11.98 -11.61
N ALA A 23 2.07 -11.70 -11.06
CA ALA A 23 1.17 -12.70 -10.52
C ALA A 23 0.67 -13.65 -11.62
N ASN A 24 0.22 -13.12 -12.75
CA ASN A 24 -0.19 -13.94 -13.89
C ASN A 24 0.99 -14.70 -14.54
N LYS A 25 2.18 -14.08 -14.58
CA LYS A 25 3.39 -14.77 -15.03
C LYS A 25 3.70 -15.99 -14.17
N ALA A 26 3.57 -15.86 -12.84
CA ALA A 26 3.77 -16.96 -11.91
C ALA A 26 2.70 -18.05 -12.08
N LEU A 27 1.42 -17.70 -12.22
CA LEU A 27 0.35 -18.67 -12.50
C LEU A 27 0.60 -19.43 -13.80
N ASN A 28 0.87 -18.71 -14.89
CA ASN A 28 1.06 -19.28 -16.23
C ASN A 28 2.27 -20.22 -16.30
N LYS A 29 3.35 -19.94 -15.56
CA LYS A 29 4.53 -20.79 -15.47
C LYS A 29 4.18 -22.22 -15.02
N TYR A 30 3.15 -22.36 -14.21
CA TYR A 30 2.68 -23.64 -13.69
C TYR A 30 1.38 -24.12 -14.34
N GLY A 31 1.04 -23.59 -15.54
CA GLY A 31 -0.13 -24.01 -16.31
C GLY A 31 -1.47 -23.57 -15.75
N LEU A 32 -1.49 -22.61 -14.82
CA LEU A 32 -2.70 -22.05 -14.26
C LEU A 32 -3.19 -20.85 -15.10
N PRO A 33 -4.52 -20.60 -15.18
CA PRO A 33 -5.05 -19.50 -15.99
C PRO A 33 -4.73 -18.13 -15.39
N SER A 34 -4.65 -17.12 -16.26
CA SER A 34 -4.53 -15.73 -15.85
C SER A 34 -5.81 -15.21 -15.21
N ILE A 35 -5.65 -14.28 -14.25
CA ILE A 35 -6.73 -13.56 -13.61
C ILE A 35 -6.82 -12.14 -14.22
N PRO A 36 -8.01 -11.64 -14.60
CA PRO A 36 -8.17 -10.28 -15.09
C PRO A 36 -7.71 -9.23 -14.06
N MET A 37 -7.10 -8.14 -14.53
CA MET A 37 -6.55 -7.08 -13.66
C MET A 37 -7.59 -6.50 -12.68
N GLU A 38 -8.82 -6.30 -13.09
CA GLU A 38 -9.90 -5.80 -12.22
C GLU A 38 -10.14 -6.69 -10.99
N ARG A 39 -9.93 -8.01 -11.12
CA ARG A 39 -10.06 -8.94 -9.99
C ARG A 39 -8.97 -8.71 -8.95
N TYR A 40 -7.76 -8.34 -9.40
CA TYR A 40 -6.66 -8.07 -8.49
C TYR A 40 -6.94 -6.92 -7.52
N LYS A 41 -7.79 -5.95 -7.88
CA LYS A 41 -8.21 -4.90 -6.95
C LYS A 41 -8.74 -5.45 -5.62
N THR A 42 -9.45 -6.59 -5.65
CA THR A 42 -10.00 -7.23 -4.45
C THR A 42 -9.08 -8.28 -3.82
N LEU A 43 -8.08 -8.78 -4.56
CA LEU A 43 -7.14 -9.80 -4.08
C LEU A 43 -5.99 -9.19 -3.27
N VAL A 44 -5.55 -7.96 -3.61
CA VAL A 44 -4.44 -7.24 -2.97
C VAL A 44 -4.82 -6.59 -1.63
N GLY A 45 -3.80 -6.08 -0.89
CA GLY A 45 -3.96 -5.28 0.33
C GLY A 45 -3.52 -5.97 1.63
N ASN A 46 -3.33 -7.30 1.63
CA ASN A 46 -2.94 -8.05 2.83
C ASN A 46 -1.61 -8.81 2.68
N GLY A 47 -0.70 -8.30 1.84
CA GLY A 47 0.62 -8.86 1.60
C GLY A 47 0.64 -10.01 0.60
N ALA A 48 1.88 -10.40 0.19
CA ALA A 48 2.10 -11.36 -0.91
C ALA A 48 1.58 -12.77 -0.60
N ILE A 49 1.67 -13.22 0.66
CA ILE A 49 1.16 -14.54 1.07
C ILE A 49 -0.36 -14.64 0.85
N LYS A 50 -1.10 -13.64 1.34
CA LYS A 50 -2.57 -13.62 1.18
C LYS A 50 -2.98 -13.44 -0.27
N LEU A 51 -2.25 -12.63 -1.02
CA LEU A 51 -2.47 -12.50 -2.47
C LEU A 51 -2.34 -13.86 -3.15
N THR A 52 -1.25 -14.61 -2.93
CA THR A 52 -1.05 -15.91 -3.55
C THR A 52 -2.15 -16.91 -3.18
N GLN A 53 -2.53 -16.97 -1.89
CA GLN A 53 -3.65 -17.83 -1.45
C GLN A 53 -4.96 -17.50 -2.20
N ARG A 54 -5.27 -16.21 -2.35
CA ARG A 54 -6.47 -15.75 -3.05
C ARG A 54 -6.41 -16.02 -4.55
N MET A 55 -5.23 -15.87 -5.16
CA MET A 55 -5.02 -16.18 -6.58
C MET A 55 -5.28 -17.67 -6.87
N LEU A 56 -4.69 -18.57 -6.08
CA LEU A 56 -4.90 -20.02 -6.23
C LEU A 56 -6.37 -20.40 -6.07
N LYS A 57 -7.04 -19.82 -5.06
CA LYS A 57 -8.48 -20.03 -4.88
C LYS A 57 -9.30 -19.51 -6.06
N GLU A 58 -8.96 -18.34 -6.60
CA GLU A 58 -9.66 -17.72 -7.74
C GLU A 58 -9.58 -18.59 -9.00
N VAL A 59 -8.44 -19.25 -9.24
CA VAL A 59 -8.24 -20.13 -10.40
C VAL A 59 -8.59 -21.59 -10.13
N GLY A 60 -9.10 -21.92 -8.94
CA GLY A 60 -9.47 -23.29 -8.57
C GLY A 60 -8.28 -24.25 -8.44
N ALA A 61 -7.09 -23.74 -8.14
CA ALA A 61 -5.88 -24.54 -7.98
C ALA A 61 -5.78 -25.12 -6.56
N ASP A 62 -5.07 -26.26 -6.45
CA ASP A 62 -4.78 -26.92 -5.18
C ASP A 62 -3.74 -26.15 -4.35
N ASP A 63 -3.92 -26.14 -3.01
CA ASP A 63 -3.03 -25.43 -2.07
C ASP A 63 -1.57 -25.92 -2.13
N SER A 64 -1.30 -27.14 -2.63
CA SER A 64 0.07 -27.65 -2.86
C SER A 64 0.87 -26.85 -3.88
N MET A 65 0.20 -26.00 -4.67
CA MET A 65 0.84 -25.09 -5.62
C MET A 65 1.38 -23.80 -4.94
N PHE A 66 1.03 -23.56 -3.66
CA PHE A 66 1.31 -22.31 -2.98
C PHE A 66 2.80 -21.92 -3.04
N ASP A 67 3.69 -22.79 -2.55
CA ASP A 67 5.13 -22.46 -2.47
C ASP A 67 5.72 -22.15 -3.85
N LYS A 68 5.33 -22.92 -4.89
CA LYS A 68 5.80 -22.72 -6.25
C LYS A 68 5.37 -21.35 -6.82
N VAL A 69 4.07 -21.05 -6.70
CA VAL A 69 3.51 -19.78 -7.23
C VAL A 69 3.99 -18.60 -6.42
N TYR A 70 4.03 -18.72 -5.08
CA TYR A 70 4.50 -17.66 -4.19
C TYR A 70 5.95 -17.28 -4.47
N HIS A 71 6.88 -18.26 -4.51
CA HIS A 71 8.30 -17.98 -4.75
C HIS A 71 8.54 -17.41 -6.15
N GLU A 72 7.84 -17.93 -7.17
CA GLU A 72 7.95 -17.40 -8.53
C GLU A 72 7.46 -15.94 -8.59
N TYR A 73 6.29 -15.66 -8.02
CA TYR A 73 5.75 -14.30 -7.96
C TYR A 73 6.68 -13.37 -7.20
N TYR A 74 7.08 -13.76 -5.98
CA TYR A 74 7.88 -12.93 -5.09
C TYR A 74 9.24 -12.58 -5.73
N ASN A 75 9.97 -13.58 -6.21
CA ASN A 75 11.31 -13.39 -6.76
C ASN A 75 11.27 -12.56 -8.05
N THR A 76 10.37 -12.89 -8.98
CA THR A 76 10.29 -12.14 -10.25
C THR A 76 9.79 -10.71 -10.05
N TYR A 77 8.92 -10.47 -9.06
CA TYR A 77 8.50 -9.12 -8.69
C TYR A 77 9.65 -8.33 -8.06
N ASP A 78 10.38 -8.90 -7.10
CA ASP A 78 11.46 -8.20 -6.39
C ASP A 78 12.65 -7.87 -7.31
N GLU A 79 12.96 -8.74 -8.29
CA GLU A 79 13.97 -8.49 -9.32
C GLU A 79 13.59 -7.34 -10.29
N ASN A 80 12.29 -7.05 -10.44
CA ASN A 80 11.77 -6.06 -11.39
C ASN A 80 10.79 -5.10 -10.69
N PHE A 81 11.10 -4.69 -9.48
CA PHE A 81 10.21 -4.02 -8.53
C PHE A 81 9.56 -2.72 -9.04
N SER A 82 10.20 -2.00 -9.95
CA SER A 82 9.67 -0.75 -10.52
C SER A 82 8.89 -0.95 -11.83
N TYR A 83 8.95 -2.16 -12.44
CA TYR A 83 8.27 -2.42 -13.70
C TYR A 83 6.75 -2.22 -13.58
N LEU A 84 6.16 -1.34 -14.40
CA LEU A 84 4.74 -0.98 -14.40
C LEU A 84 4.23 -0.46 -13.03
N THR A 85 5.10 0.17 -12.24
CA THR A 85 4.74 0.84 -10.98
C THR A 85 5.04 2.33 -11.11
N GLU A 86 4.02 3.17 -10.98
CA GLU A 86 4.14 4.62 -11.17
C GLU A 86 3.39 5.36 -10.04
N PRO A 87 3.84 6.55 -9.61
CA PRO A 87 3.06 7.40 -8.73
C PRO A 87 1.71 7.74 -9.38
N TYR A 88 0.64 7.84 -8.58
CA TYR A 88 -0.59 8.45 -9.09
C TYR A 88 -0.37 9.93 -9.45
N GLU A 89 -1.16 10.43 -10.40
CA GLU A 89 -1.13 11.83 -10.80
C GLU A 89 -1.31 12.76 -9.59
N GLY A 90 -0.44 13.78 -9.47
CA GLY A 90 -0.45 14.77 -8.39
C GLY A 90 0.23 14.32 -7.08
N ILE A 91 0.59 13.05 -6.92
CA ILE A 91 1.24 12.56 -5.68
C ILE A 91 2.60 13.22 -5.44
N VAL A 92 3.45 13.27 -6.47
CA VAL A 92 4.80 13.85 -6.34
C VAL A 92 4.72 15.33 -5.99
N ASP A 93 3.78 16.06 -6.59
CA ASP A 93 3.59 17.49 -6.31
C ASP A 93 3.05 17.72 -4.90
N MET A 94 2.10 16.91 -4.45
CA MET A 94 1.59 16.92 -3.07
C MET A 94 2.73 16.67 -2.07
N LEU A 95 3.57 15.65 -2.28
CA LEU A 95 4.69 15.33 -1.39
C LEU A 95 5.72 16.47 -1.34
N LYS A 96 6.05 17.09 -2.48
CA LYS A 96 6.93 18.27 -2.55
C LYS A 96 6.37 19.44 -1.75
N GLU A 97 5.07 19.69 -1.87
CA GLU A 97 4.41 20.78 -1.14
C GLU A 97 4.41 20.48 0.38
N LEU A 98 4.11 19.24 0.81
CA LEU A 98 4.22 18.85 2.23
C LEU A 98 5.65 19.08 2.75
N LYS A 99 6.66 18.70 1.98
CA LYS A 99 8.07 18.92 2.33
C LYS A 99 8.39 20.42 2.46
N THR A 100 7.90 21.24 1.53
CA THR A 100 8.08 22.71 1.56
C THR A 100 7.45 23.33 2.80
N ARG A 101 6.32 22.79 3.27
CA ARG A 101 5.66 23.21 4.53
C ARG A 101 6.35 22.69 5.79
N GLY A 102 7.43 21.91 5.64
CA GLY A 102 8.15 21.33 6.78
C GLY A 102 7.42 20.16 7.43
N CYS A 103 6.45 19.54 6.73
CA CYS A 103 5.77 18.37 7.20
C CYS A 103 6.66 17.13 7.08
N LYS A 104 6.46 16.19 7.99
CA LYS A 104 7.07 14.86 7.94
C LYS A 104 6.19 13.91 7.15
N THR A 105 6.81 13.01 6.38
CA THR A 105 6.11 12.06 5.51
C THR A 105 6.60 10.65 5.75
N ALA A 106 5.69 9.69 5.79
CA ALA A 106 6.05 8.30 5.98
C ALA A 106 5.15 7.35 5.19
N ILE A 107 5.66 6.14 4.97
CA ILE A 107 4.92 5.03 4.34
C ILE A 107 4.79 3.87 5.33
N VAL A 108 3.57 3.30 5.44
CA VAL A 108 3.31 2.02 6.10
C VAL A 108 2.54 1.10 5.17
N SER A 109 3.16 -0.01 4.74
CA SER A 109 2.58 -0.94 3.78
C SER A 109 2.61 -2.40 4.25
N ASN A 110 1.63 -3.19 3.80
CA ASN A 110 1.65 -4.65 3.92
C ASN A 110 2.48 -5.34 2.83
N LYS A 111 3.04 -4.57 1.88
CA LYS A 111 4.01 -5.05 0.90
C LYS A 111 5.34 -5.39 1.60
N PRO A 112 6.12 -6.40 1.14
CA PRO A 112 7.42 -6.72 1.73
C PRO A 112 8.33 -5.49 1.86
N HIS A 113 8.99 -5.35 3.03
CA HIS A 113 9.76 -4.15 3.38
C HIS A 113 10.85 -3.81 2.35
N VAL A 114 11.65 -4.81 1.97
CA VAL A 114 12.77 -4.62 1.03
C VAL A 114 12.26 -4.06 -0.30
N THR A 115 11.21 -4.66 -0.86
CA THR A 115 10.61 -4.20 -2.13
C THR A 115 9.97 -2.81 -1.98
N THR A 116 9.31 -2.54 -0.86
CA THR A 116 8.68 -1.22 -0.60
C THR A 116 9.73 -0.12 -0.55
N VAL A 117 10.84 -0.35 0.15
CA VAL A 117 11.95 0.62 0.25
C VAL A 117 12.59 0.88 -1.10
N LYS A 118 12.91 -0.15 -1.88
CA LYS A 118 13.48 0.00 -3.23
C LYS A 118 12.62 0.89 -4.13
N ILE A 119 11.29 0.63 -4.16
CA ILE A 119 10.37 1.42 -4.99
C ILE A 119 10.26 2.85 -4.44
N CYS A 120 10.17 3.02 -3.12
CA CYS A 120 10.10 4.32 -2.47
C CYS A 120 11.32 5.18 -2.80
N GLU A 121 12.52 4.62 -2.68
CA GLU A 121 13.78 5.32 -3.00
C GLU A 121 13.85 5.73 -4.47
N GLU A 122 13.45 4.85 -5.39
CA GLU A 122 13.46 5.14 -6.84
C GLU A 122 12.46 6.23 -7.23
N LEU A 123 11.22 6.18 -6.69
CA LEU A 123 10.13 7.07 -7.12
C LEU A 123 10.05 8.38 -6.34
N PHE A 124 10.42 8.37 -5.06
CA PHE A 124 10.19 9.51 -4.16
C PHE A 124 11.46 10.06 -3.51
N GLY A 125 12.53 9.26 -3.40
CA GLY A 125 13.79 9.71 -2.81
C GLY A 125 13.59 10.34 -1.42
N ASP A 126 14.07 11.56 -1.25
CA ASP A 126 14.02 12.34 -0.01
C ASP A 126 12.64 12.98 0.29
N LEU A 127 11.65 12.77 -0.56
CA LEU A 127 10.27 13.20 -0.30
C LEU A 127 9.59 12.37 0.81
N ILE A 128 10.14 11.21 1.17
CA ILE A 128 9.64 10.33 2.23
C ILE A 128 10.71 10.20 3.32
N ASP A 129 10.38 10.62 4.54
CA ASP A 129 11.32 10.59 5.66
C ASP A 129 11.49 9.17 6.25
N VAL A 130 10.42 8.37 6.29
CA VAL A 130 10.44 6.99 6.78
C VAL A 130 9.59 6.09 5.90
N CYS A 131 10.16 4.98 5.42
CA CYS A 131 9.45 3.97 4.65
C CYS A 131 9.49 2.62 5.37
N ARG A 132 8.31 2.04 5.65
CA ARG A 132 8.17 0.74 6.28
C ARG A 132 7.15 -0.14 5.58
N GLY A 133 7.62 -1.24 5.00
CA GLY A 133 6.81 -2.36 4.56
C GLY A 133 6.70 -3.47 5.61
N GLN A 134 6.12 -4.61 5.22
CA GLN A 134 6.00 -5.80 6.05
C GLN A 134 7.38 -6.38 6.39
N ILE A 135 7.63 -6.56 7.68
CA ILE A 135 8.80 -7.24 8.25
C ILE A 135 8.32 -8.57 8.85
N GLU A 136 9.11 -9.62 8.67
CA GLU A 136 8.81 -10.93 9.23
C GLU A 136 8.62 -10.87 10.76
N ASN A 137 7.66 -11.63 11.26
CA ASN A 137 7.27 -11.67 12.69
C ASN A 137 6.74 -10.35 13.28
N CYS A 138 6.47 -9.34 12.43
CA CYS A 138 5.77 -8.12 12.84
C CYS A 138 4.31 -8.16 12.42
N PRO A 139 3.39 -7.61 13.25
CA PRO A 139 1.98 -7.50 12.86
C PRO A 139 1.80 -6.67 11.59
N ILE A 140 0.84 -7.08 10.75
CA ILE A 140 0.45 -6.33 9.54
C ILE A 140 -0.76 -5.43 9.80
N LYS A 141 -0.96 -4.40 8.96
CA LYS A 141 -2.20 -3.63 8.97
C LYS A 141 -3.42 -4.57 8.89
N PRO A 142 -4.47 -4.36 9.71
CA PRO A 142 -4.80 -3.15 10.45
C PRO A 142 -4.23 -3.05 11.88
N ASP A 143 -3.24 -3.86 12.27
CA ASP A 143 -2.54 -3.66 13.52
C ASP A 143 -1.79 -2.32 13.48
N PRO A 144 -1.89 -1.46 14.52
CA PRO A 144 -1.31 -0.12 14.49
C PRO A 144 0.18 -0.06 14.81
N THR A 145 0.82 -1.17 15.18
CA THR A 145 2.20 -1.20 15.71
C THR A 145 3.18 -0.46 14.80
N ALA A 146 3.19 -0.77 13.49
CA ALA A 146 4.10 -0.11 12.54
C ALA A 146 3.88 1.40 12.44
N VAL A 147 2.62 1.85 12.52
CA VAL A 147 2.27 3.29 12.51
C VAL A 147 2.77 3.97 13.78
N LEU A 148 2.57 3.35 14.95
CA LEU A 148 2.97 3.93 16.23
C LEU A 148 4.50 4.02 16.36
N GLU A 149 5.24 3.01 15.89
CA GLU A 149 6.71 3.03 15.85
C GLU A 149 7.24 4.15 14.92
N ILE A 150 6.60 4.38 13.78
CA ILE A 150 6.97 5.49 12.88
C ILE A 150 6.70 6.85 13.54
N ILE A 151 5.58 7.03 14.22
CA ILE A 151 5.28 8.28 14.94
C ILE A 151 6.37 8.56 15.98
N GLU A 152 6.77 7.53 16.74
CA GLU A 152 7.86 7.64 17.71
C GLU A 152 9.20 7.99 17.04
N GLN A 153 9.57 7.27 15.96
CA GLN A 153 10.79 7.51 15.18
C GLN A 153 10.86 8.94 14.64
N LEU A 154 9.74 9.48 14.18
CA LEU A 154 9.63 10.85 13.67
C LEU A 154 9.55 11.89 14.81
N GLY A 155 9.41 11.48 16.07
CA GLY A 155 9.20 12.38 17.20
C GLY A 155 7.94 13.23 17.05
N SER A 156 6.89 12.67 16.46
CA SER A 156 5.61 13.33 16.21
C SER A 156 4.59 13.01 17.31
N LYS A 157 3.57 13.86 17.46
CA LYS A 157 2.43 13.59 18.34
C LYS A 157 1.26 13.06 17.53
N LYS A 158 0.46 12.15 18.11
CA LYS A 158 -0.67 11.51 17.42
C LYS A 158 -1.71 12.52 16.91
N ASP A 159 -1.98 13.56 17.68
CA ASP A 159 -2.93 14.62 17.34
C ASP A 159 -2.46 15.55 16.22
N GLU A 160 -1.18 15.46 15.83
CA GLU A 160 -0.58 16.15 14.70
C GLU A 160 -0.43 15.26 13.46
N CYS A 161 -0.83 13.96 13.55
CA CYS A 161 -0.63 12.96 12.51
C CYS A 161 -1.91 12.66 11.73
N VAL A 162 -1.74 12.42 10.43
CA VAL A 162 -2.77 11.96 9.50
C VAL A 162 -2.38 10.59 8.94
N TYR A 163 -3.33 9.70 8.79
CA TYR A 163 -3.16 8.44 8.06
C TYR A 163 -4.02 8.44 6.80
N CYS A 164 -3.40 8.18 5.64
CA CYS A 164 -4.05 8.18 4.33
C CYS A 164 -3.99 6.78 3.70
N GLY A 165 -5.11 6.29 3.15
CA GLY A 165 -5.14 5.01 2.47
C GLY A 165 -6.40 4.79 1.65
N ASP A 166 -6.38 3.76 0.78
CA ASP A 166 -7.42 3.48 -0.20
C ASP A 166 -8.27 2.24 0.12
N THR A 167 -8.08 1.63 1.30
CA THR A 167 -8.81 0.41 1.68
C THR A 167 -9.45 0.51 3.07
N ILE A 168 -10.42 -0.38 3.34
CA ILE A 168 -10.98 -0.54 4.71
C ILE A 168 -9.90 -0.95 5.72
N THR A 169 -8.84 -1.65 5.28
CA THR A 169 -7.70 -2.00 6.13
C THR A 169 -7.00 -0.73 6.61
N ASP A 170 -6.82 0.26 5.74
CA ASP A 170 -6.21 1.54 6.08
C ASP A 170 -7.05 2.35 7.03
N MET A 171 -8.35 2.42 6.77
CA MET A 171 -9.29 3.10 7.66
C MET A 171 -9.23 2.52 9.08
N LYS A 172 -9.18 1.19 9.19
CA LYS A 172 -9.01 0.49 10.47
C LYS A 172 -7.63 0.76 11.09
N THR A 173 -6.57 0.81 10.28
CA THR A 173 -5.20 1.08 10.76
C THR A 173 -5.12 2.46 11.41
N GLY A 174 -5.54 3.52 10.69
CA GLY A 174 -5.56 4.87 11.23
C GLY A 174 -6.40 4.99 12.49
N LYS A 175 -7.60 4.40 12.50
CA LYS A 175 -8.48 4.36 13.67
C LYS A 175 -7.84 3.63 14.86
N ASN A 176 -7.23 2.48 14.64
CA ASN A 176 -6.58 1.69 15.69
C ASN A 176 -5.35 2.41 16.26
N ALA A 177 -4.65 3.21 15.45
CA ALA A 177 -3.57 4.09 15.89
C ALA A 177 -4.07 5.34 16.62
N GLY A 178 -5.37 5.67 16.51
CA GLY A 178 -5.97 6.88 17.08
C GLY A 178 -5.66 8.15 16.28
N LEU A 179 -5.51 8.04 14.95
CA LEU A 179 -5.15 9.13 14.06
C LEU A 179 -6.35 9.68 13.29
N PHE A 180 -6.22 10.91 12.82
CA PHE A 180 -7.08 11.45 11.76
C PHE A 180 -6.87 10.62 10.49
N THR A 181 -7.94 10.06 9.94
CA THR A 181 -7.85 9.12 8.83
C THR A 181 -8.52 9.68 7.59
N ILE A 182 -7.82 9.62 6.47
CA ILE A 182 -8.28 10.07 5.16
C ILE A 182 -8.42 8.85 4.25
N GLY A 183 -9.60 8.68 3.67
CA GLY A 183 -9.83 7.72 2.59
C GLY A 183 -9.60 8.37 1.23
N VAL A 184 -8.79 7.77 0.36
CA VAL A 184 -8.54 8.25 -0.99
C VAL A 184 -9.33 7.44 -2.02
N LEU A 185 -9.84 8.10 -3.10
CA LEU A 185 -10.74 7.48 -4.08
C LEU A 185 -10.08 7.13 -5.42
N TRP A 186 -8.82 7.44 -5.63
CA TRP A 186 -8.08 7.06 -6.85
C TRP A 186 -7.46 5.67 -6.81
N GLY A 187 -7.57 4.97 -5.66
CA GLY A 187 -6.94 3.67 -5.41
C GLY A 187 -7.76 2.47 -5.90
N PHE A 188 -7.64 1.35 -5.17
CA PHE A 188 -8.20 0.06 -5.57
C PHE A 188 -9.65 -0.13 -5.14
N ARG A 189 -10.14 0.62 -4.14
CA ARG A 189 -11.47 0.44 -3.56
C ARG A 189 -12.40 1.58 -3.90
N ASP A 190 -13.69 1.26 -3.92
CA ASP A 190 -14.74 2.22 -4.19
C ASP A 190 -15.14 3.05 -2.96
N LEU A 191 -15.95 4.08 -3.22
CA LEU A 191 -16.45 5.00 -2.21
C LEU A 191 -17.23 4.28 -1.08
N GLU A 192 -17.99 3.24 -1.39
CA GLU A 192 -18.82 2.56 -0.41
C GLU A 192 -17.97 1.74 0.57
N GLU A 193 -16.92 1.07 0.08
CA GLU A 193 -15.96 0.39 0.95
C GLU A 193 -15.23 1.40 1.86
N ILE A 194 -14.74 2.51 1.30
CA ILE A 194 -14.05 3.56 2.07
C ILE A 194 -14.97 4.16 3.14
N LYS A 195 -16.21 4.53 2.79
CA LYS A 195 -17.20 5.04 3.74
C LYS A 195 -17.49 4.05 4.87
N SER A 196 -17.53 2.75 4.59
CA SER A 196 -17.77 1.71 5.59
C SER A 196 -16.71 1.71 6.71
N GLY A 197 -15.49 2.11 6.40
CA GLY A 197 -14.38 2.30 7.35
C GLY A 197 -14.51 3.55 8.22
N LYS A 198 -15.42 4.47 7.88
CA LYS A 198 -15.71 5.73 8.61
C LYS A 198 -14.47 6.60 8.81
N PRO A 199 -13.75 6.99 7.73
CA PRO A 199 -12.69 7.99 7.82
C PRO A 199 -13.27 9.35 8.24
N GLN A 200 -12.42 10.25 8.75
CA GLN A 200 -12.81 11.61 9.05
C GLN A 200 -12.93 12.48 7.79
N MET A 201 -12.20 12.11 6.73
CA MET A 201 -12.25 12.80 5.45
C MET A 201 -12.14 11.79 4.29
N ILE A 202 -12.76 12.11 3.16
CA ILE A 202 -12.62 11.37 1.91
C ILE A 202 -12.23 12.38 0.83
N VAL A 203 -11.18 12.06 0.06
CA VAL A 203 -10.64 12.92 -0.99
C VAL A 203 -10.58 12.19 -2.33
N SER A 204 -10.76 12.96 -3.41
CA SER A 204 -10.72 12.45 -4.79
C SER A 204 -9.42 12.81 -5.52
N ASN A 205 -8.68 13.80 -5.00
CA ASN A 205 -7.42 14.28 -5.58
C ASN A 205 -6.36 14.46 -4.50
N PRO A 206 -5.07 14.19 -4.81
CA PRO A 206 -3.99 14.36 -3.84
C PRO A 206 -3.86 15.77 -3.29
N SER A 207 -4.17 16.81 -4.09
CA SER A 207 -4.11 18.22 -3.64
C SER A 207 -5.05 18.53 -2.48
N GLU A 208 -6.17 17.82 -2.35
CA GLU A 208 -7.11 18.03 -1.24
C GLU A 208 -6.51 17.66 0.13
N ILE A 209 -5.47 16.81 0.16
CA ILE A 209 -4.72 16.47 1.38
C ILE A 209 -3.98 17.69 1.95
N LEU A 210 -3.62 18.63 1.08
CA LEU A 210 -2.90 19.86 1.47
C LEU A 210 -3.76 20.90 2.19
N GLU A 211 -5.07 20.68 2.24
CA GLU A 211 -6.05 21.61 2.87
C GLU A 211 -6.24 21.34 4.38
N ILE A 212 -5.47 20.39 4.96
CA ILE A 212 -5.64 19.90 6.35
C ILE A 212 -4.60 20.48 7.31
#